data_0fc674de954645a5a1a5d55a590cba4a
#
_entry.id   0fc674de954645a5a1a5d55a590cba4a
#
_cell.length_a   1.000
_cell.length_b   1.000
_cell.length_c   1.000
_cell.angle_alpha   90.00
_cell.angle_beta   90.00
_cell.angle_gamma   90.00
#
_symmetry.space_group_name_H-M   'P 1'
#
loop_
_entity.id
_entity.type
_entity.pdbx_description
1 polymer ?
#
loop_
_entity_poly.entity_id
_entity_poly.type
_entity_poly.pdbx_seq_one_letter_code
_entity_poly.pdbx_strand_id
1 'polypeptide(L)'
;MNLILASIGVFLVVILLLVVILLVAKNFLVPSGNVKLTINGEKELEVASGSTLLNTLSVNGIFLSSACGGKGSCGQCKCQVLEGGGEILPSEVPHFSRKQQQDHWRLGCQVKVKSDMSIKIDESVLGVKEWECEVISNKNVATFIKEFIVALPKGEHMDFIPGSYAQIKIPKFSMDYDKDIDKSLIGDEYLPAWEKFGLLGLKCKNDEETIRAYSMANYPAEGDRIMLTVRIATPPFKPKEQGPGFMDVMRSEEHTSELQSRE
;
A
#
# COMPACT_ATOMS: atom_id res chain seq x y z
N MET A 1 47.42 9.09 -25.61
CA MET A 1 46.05 8.85 -26.15
C MET A 1 45.70 7.34 -26.17
N ASN A 2 46.57 6.49 -26.66
CA ASN A 2 46.32 5.02 -26.72
C ASN A 2 46.17 4.33 -25.37
N LEU A 3 46.87 4.79 -24.33
CA LEU A 3 46.76 4.22 -22.97
C LEU A 3 45.41 4.52 -22.32
N ILE A 4 44.87 5.74 -22.52
CA ILE A 4 43.56 6.17 -22.00
C ILE A 4 42.44 5.37 -22.71
N LEU A 5 42.53 5.21 -24.01
CA LEU A 5 41.59 4.42 -24.80
C LEU A 5 41.59 2.95 -24.38
N ALA A 6 42.78 2.40 -24.15
CA ALA A 6 42.95 1.01 -23.67
C ALA A 6 42.34 0.83 -22.26
N SER A 7 42.55 1.78 -21.34
CA SER A 7 41.97 1.69 -19.99
C SER A 7 40.44 1.82 -19.99
N ILE A 8 39.89 2.69 -20.82
CA ILE A 8 38.43 2.79 -21.03
C ILE A 8 37.88 1.49 -21.60
N GLY A 9 38.56 0.90 -22.59
CA GLY A 9 38.15 -0.37 -23.19
C GLY A 9 38.11 -1.49 -22.17
N VAL A 10 39.17 -1.65 -21.37
CA VAL A 10 39.20 -2.67 -20.30
C VAL A 10 38.08 -2.44 -19.28
N PHE A 11 37.84 -1.19 -18.86
CA PHE A 11 36.80 -0.84 -17.90
C PHE A 11 35.40 -1.21 -18.42
N LEU A 12 35.11 -0.89 -19.70
CA LEU A 12 33.84 -1.25 -20.35
C LEU A 12 33.65 -2.77 -20.45
N VAL A 13 34.70 -3.51 -20.79
CA VAL A 13 34.63 -4.98 -20.84
C VAL A 13 34.35 -5.59 -19.48
N VAL A 14 34.98 -5.08 -18.41
CA VAL A 14 34.74 -5.54 -17.04
C VAL A 14 33.29 -5.26 -16.60
N ILE A 15 32.78 -4.07 -16.87
CA ILE A 15 31.38 -3.73 -16.55
C ILE A 15 30.43 -4.64 -17.33
N LEU A 16 30.65 -4.83 -18.61
CA LEU A 16 29.78 -5.65 -19.45
C LEU A 16 29.78 -7.10 -18.96
N LEU A 17 30.94 -7.62 -18.59
CA LEU A 17 31.08 -8.96 -18.03
C LEU A 17 30.33 -9.10 -16.69
N LEU A 18 30.43 -8.11 -15.79
CA LEU A 18 29.68 -8.09 -14.54
C LEU A 18 28.16 -8.03 -14.78
N VAL A 19 27.71 -7.22 -15.73
CA VAL A 19 26.29 -7.15 -16.10
C VAL A 19 25.80 -8.49 -16.63
N VAL A 20 26.56 -9.14 -17.50
CA VAL A 20 26.20 -10.47 -18.03
C VAL A 20 26.13 -11.50 -16.89
N ILE A 21 27.12 -11.52 -15.99
CA ILE A 21 27.12 -12.41 -14.83
C ILE A 21 25.86 -12.16 -13.96
N LEU A 22 25.51 -10.90 -13.69
CA LEU A 22 24.32 -10.56 -12.90
C LEU A 22 23.02 -10.98 -13.59
N LEU A 23 22.92 -10.80 -14.91
CA LEU A 23 21.75 -11.22 -15.68
C LEU A 23 21.60 -12.75 -15.70
N VAL A 24 22.70 -13.46 -15.87
CA VAL A 24 22.73 -14.93 -15.81
C VAL A 24 22.36 -15.41 -14.41
N ALA A 25 22.99 -14.86 -13.38
CA ALA A 25 22.67 -15.18 -11.98
C ALA A 25 21.19 -14.89 -11.66
N LYS A 26 20.64 -13.75 -12.09
CA LYS A 26 19.22 -13.42 -11.95
C LYS A 26 18.33 -14.49 -12.59
N ASN A 27 18.65 -14.96 -13.78
CA ASN A 27 17.85 -15.97 -14.49
C ASN A 27 17.84 -17.34 -13.77
N PHE A 28 18.93 -17.69 -13.06
CA PHE A 28 19.02 -18.93 -12.30
C PHE A 28 18.50 -18.82 -10.86
N LEU A 29 18.62 -17.64 -10.22
CA LEU A 29 18.31 -17.45 -8.81
C LEU A 29 16.89 -16.90 -8.55
N VAL A 30 16.29 -16.22 -9.54
CA VAL A 30 14.94 -15.72 -9.40
C VAL A 30 13.96 -16.80 -9.88
N PRO A 31 13.12 -17.36 -9.00
CA PRO A 31 12.10 -18.30 -9.40
C PRO A 31 11.20 -17.66 -10.46
N SER A 32 11.08 -18.28 -11.60
CA SER A 32 10.18 -17.86 -12.67
C SER A 32 9.20 -18.99 -12.96
N GLY A 33 7.92 -18.67 -13.03
CA GLY A 33 6.87 -19.64 -13.30
C GLY A 33 5.70 -19.50 -12.34
N ASN A 34 4.71 -20.34 -12.53
CA ASN A 34 3.57 -20.45 -11.64
C ASN A 34 3.88 -21.46 -10.54
N VAL A 35 3.35 -21.18 -9.36
CA VAL A 35 3.44 -22.03 -8.17
C VAL A 35 2.04 -22.24 -7.61
N LYS A 36 1.86 -23.32 -6.90
CA LYS A 36 0.58 -23.70 -6.30
C LYS A 36 0.48 -23.08 -4.90
N LEU A 37 -0.57 -22.31 -4.66
CA LEU A 37 -0.90 -21.76 -3.36
C LEU A 37 -2.15 -22.45 -2.82
N THR A 38 -2.02 -23.23 -1.76
CA THR A 38 -3.13 -23.91 -1.09
C THR A 38 -3.57 -23.11 0.13
N ILE A 39 -4.85 -22.77 0.21
CA ILE A 39 -5.44 -21.95 1.27
C ILE A 39 -6.42 -22.79 2.08
N ASN A 40 -6.23 -22.85 3.38
CA ASN A 40 -7.03 -23.61 4.35
C ASN A 40 -7.19 -25.10 4.01
N GLY A 41 -6.31 -25.65 3.15
CA GLY A 41 -6.37 -27.03 2.69
C GLY A 41 -7.44 -27.34 1.63
N GLU A 42 -8.25 -26.35 1.24
CA GLU A 42 -9.40 -26.52 0.34
C GLU A 42 -9.26 -25.77 -0.98
N LYS A 43 -8.84 -24.52 -0.92
CA LYS A 43 -8.74 -23.66 -2.12
C LYS A 43 -7.34 -23.69 -2.69
N GLU A 44 -7.21 -24.09 -3.94
CA GLU A 44 -5.94 -24.10 -4.67
C GLU A 44 -5.94 -22.99 -5.73
N LEU A 45 -4.88 -22.21 -5.75
CA LEU A 45 -4.63 -21.15 -6.73
C LEU A 45 -3.29 -21.39 -7.42
N GLU A 46 -3.27 -21.22 -8.73
CA GLU A 46 -2.04 -21.15 -9.50
C GLU A 46 -1.63 -19.68 -9.65
N VAL A 47 -0.49 -19.31 -9.07
CA VAL A 47 -0.08 -17.92 -8.94
C VAL A 47 1.34 -17.71 -9.44
N ALA A 48 1.64 -16.52 -9.97
CA ALA A 48 2.99 -16.18 -10.39
C ALA A 48 3.94 -16.08 -9.18
N SER A 49 5.12 -16.68 -9.32
CA SER A 49 6.16 -16.60 -8.28
C SER A 49 6.82 -15.22 -8.23
N GLY A 50 7.41 -14.87 -7.07
CA GLY A 50 8.24 -13.67 -6.87
C GLY A 50 7.58 -12.51 -6.15
N SER A 51 6.26 -12.44 -6.12
CA SER A 51 5.51 -11.41 -5.40
C SER A 51 5.40 -11.70 -3.89
N THR A 52 4.97 -10.73 -3.09
CA THR A 52 4.63 -10.98 -1.68
C THR A 52 3.32 -11.76 -1.58
N LEU A 53 3.18 -12.57 -0.54
CA LEU A 53 1.95 -13.32 -0.29
C LEU A 53 0.73 -12.38 -0.17
N LEU A 54 0.89 -11.24 0.51
CA LEU A 54 -0.15 -10.21 0.60
C LEU A 54 -0.64 -9.76 -0.77
N ASN A 55 0.29 -9.40 -1.66
CA ASN A 55 -0.07 -8.94 -3.00
C ASN A 55 -0.65 -10.07 -3.86
N THR A 56 -0.07 -11.27 -3.76
CA THR A 56 -0.57 -12.46 -4.48
C THR A 56 -2.01 -12.78 -4.09
N LEU A 57 -2.33 -12.74 -2.81
CA LEU A 57 -3.70 -12.94 -2.31
C LEU A 57 -4.63 -11.84 -2.80
N SER A 58 -4.22 -10.57 -2.71
CA SER A 58 -5.02 -9.42 -3.15
C SER A 58 -5.37 -9.48 -4.63
N VAL A 59 -4.42 -9.82 -5.50
CA VAL A 59 -4.68 -10.00 -6.94
C VAL A 59 -5.68 -11.13 -7.22
N ASN A 60 -5.78 -12.11 -6.33
CA ASN A 60 -6.73 -13.23 -6.42
C ASN A 60 -8.02 -13.00 -5.61
N GLY A 61 -8.31 -11.74 -5.21
CA GLY A 61 -9.55 -11.37 -4.52
C GLY A 61 -9.61 -11.77 -3.04
N ILE A 62 -8.46 -12.03 -2.41
CA ILE A 62 -8.37 -12.40 -0.99
C ILE A 62 -7.60 -11.29 -0.26
N PHE A 63 -8.29 -10.52 0.56
CA PHE A 63 -7.77 -9.28 1.14
C PHE A 63 -7.40 -9.45 2.61
N LEU A 64 -6.11 -9.69 2.89
CA LEU A 64 -5.60 -9.63 4.26
C LEU A 64 -5.56 -8.18 4.76
N SER A 65 -5.88 -7.98 6.03
CA SER A 65 -5.75 -6.68 6.68
C SER A 65 -4.34 -6.11 6.57
N SER A 66 -4.18 -4.89 6.11
CA SER A 66 -2.87 -4.25 5.97
C SER A 66 -2.96 -2.74 6.08
N ALA A 67 -2.96 -2.19 7.29
CA ALA A 67 -3.01 -0.74 7.50
C ALA A 67 -1.76 -0.01 7.01
N CYS A 68 -0.58 -0.67 6.99
CA CYS A 68 0.67 -0.07 6.52
C CYS A 68 0.91 -0.23 5.01
N GLY A 69 -0.03 -0.86 4.27
CA GLY A 69 0.13 -1.12 2.84
C GLY A 69 1.30 -2.04 2.49
N GLY A 70 1.59 -3.02 3.32
CA GLY A 70 2.60 -4.03 3.01
C GLY A 70 4.02 -3.72 3.51
N LYS A 71 4.23 -2.66 4.29
CA LYS A 71 5.57 -2.28 4.80
C LYS A 71 6.08 -3.08 6.00
N GLY A 72 5.27 -4.00 6.56
CA GLY A 72 5.65 -4.83 7.71
C GLY A 72 5.57 -4.14 9.06
N SER A 73 5.08 -2.90 9.15
CA SER A 73 5.09 -2.10 10.39
C SER A 73 3.84 -2.24 11.26
N CYS A 74 2.68 -2.55 10.69
CA CYS A 74 1.42 -2.63 11.45
C CYS A 74 1.14 -4.00 12.07
N GLY A 75 1.74 -5.07 11.57
CA GLY A 75 1.54 -6.43 12.05
C GLY A 75 0.15 -7.02 11.78
N GLN A 76 -0.67 -6.43 10.90
CA GLN A 76 -2.06 -6.87 10.70
C GLN A 76 -2.23 -8.00 9.68
N CYS A 77 -1.36 -8.10 8.68
CA CYS A 77 -1.44 -9.12 7.63
C CYS A 77 -0.96 -10.51 8.10
N LYS A 78 -1.41 -10.91 9.30
CA LYS A 78 -1.04 -12.18 9.91
C LYS A 78 -1.72 -13.35 9.21
N CYS A 79 -0.94 -14.37 8.91
CA CYS A 79 -1.42 -15.66 8.42
C CYS A 79 -0.49 -16.77 8.92
N GLN A 80 -0.95 -18.01 8.99
CA GLN A 80 -0.06 -19.14 9.21
C GLN A 80 0.45 -19.63 7.85
N VAL A 81 1.76 -19.78 7.71
CA VAL A 81 2.37 -20.33 6.50
C VAL A 81 2.92 -21.69 6.86
N LEU A 82 2.15 -22.72 6.54
CA LEU A 82 2.44 -24.10 6.93
C LEU A 82 3.62 -24.69 6.14
N GLU A 83 3.68 -24.35 4.85
CA GLU A 83 4.74 -24.81 3.92
C GLU A 83 5.13 -23.69 2.96
N GLY A 84 6.39 -23.69 2.51
CA GLY A 84 6.89 -22.79 1.45
C GLY A 84 7.23 -21.36 1.90
N GLY A 85 7.02 -21.00 3.18
CA GLY A 85 7.22 -19.63 3.68
C GLY A 85 8.65 -19.26 4.10
N GLY A 86 9.54 -20.24 4.22
CA GLY A 86 10.86 -20.05 4.79
C GLY A 86 10.83 -19.65 6.27
N GLU A 87 11.97 -19.22 6.80
CA GLU A 87 12.09 -18.81 8.20
C GLU A 87 11.49 -17.43 8.47
N ILE A 88 11.09 -17.18 9.73
CA ILE A 88 10.61 -15.89 10.17
C ILE A 88 11.71 -14.83 10.10
N LEU A 89 11.39 -13.66 9.54
CA LEU A 89 12.36 -12.57 9.41
C LEU A 89 12.50 -11.79 10.73
N PRO A 90 13.67 -11.22 11.02
CA PRO A 90 13.86 -10.38 12.21
C PRO A 90 12.86 -9.22 12.32
N SER A 91 12.41 -8.68 11.18
CA SER A 91 11.39 -7.62 11.10
C SER A 91 9.99 -8.09 11.51
N GLU A 92 9.71 -9.38 11.46
CA GLU A 92 8.41 -9.96 11.81
C GLU A 92 8.34 -10.34 13.31
N VAL A 93 9.47 -10.69 13.90
CA VAL A 93 9.57 -11.18 15.29
C VAL A 93 8.83 -10.31 16.32
N PRO A 94 8.92 -8.95 16.27
CA PRO A 94 8.22 -8.10 17.23
C PRO A 94 6.68 -8.22 17.20
N HIS A 95 6.12 -8.72 16.11
CA HIS A 95 4.68 -8.82 15.91
C HIS A 95 4.07 -10.13 16.40
N PHE A 96 4.91 -11.09 16.83
CA PHE A 96 4.48 -12.44 17.19
C PHE A 96 4.99 -12.88 18.56
N SER A 97 4.12 -13.51 19.35
CA SER A 97 4.54 -14.24 20.53
C SER A 97 5.40 -15.45 20.16
N ARG A 98 6.18 -15.98 21.12
CA ARG A 98 7.00 -17.19 20.90
C ARG A 98 6.16 -18.38 20.42
N LYS A 99 4.93 -18.53 20.94
CA LYS A 99 4.02 -19.57 20.50
C LYS A 99 3.60 -19.37 19.04
N GLN A 100 3.23 -18.16 18.65
CA GLN A 100 2.86 -17.86 17.26
C GLN A 100 4.02 -18.11 16.29
N GLN A 101 5.26 -17.79 16.69
CA GLN A 101 6.45 -18.09 15.87
C GLN A 101 6.62 -19.60 15.67
N GLN A 102 6.39 -20.40 16.69
CA GLN A 102 6.44 -21.87 16.62
C GLN A 102 5.27 -22.43 15.79
N ASP A 103 4.11 -21.79 15.83
CA ASP A 103 2.92 -22.14 15.07
C ASP A 103 2.95 -21.60 13.63
N HIS A 104 4.12 -21.22 13.10
CA HIS A 104 4.33 -20.74 11.73
C HIS A 104 3.53 -19.49 11.33
N TRP A 105 3.23 -18.62 12.29
CA TRP A 105 2.64 -17.32 11.97
C TRP A 105 3.64 -16.40 11.29
N ARG A 106 3.20 -15.74 10.21
CA ARG A 106 4.01 -14.84 9.40
C ARG A 106 3.22 -13.58 9.02
N LEU A 107 3.91 -12.54 8.60
CA LEU A 107 3.29 -11.39 7.97
C LEU A 107 3.23 -11.62 6.45
N GLY A 108 2.03 -11.69 5.87
CA GLY A 108 1.85 -11.92 4.43
C GLY A 108 2.60 -10.93 3.54
N CYS A 109 2.84 -9.70 4.02
CA CYS A 109 3.62 -8.71 3.28
C CYS A 109 5.13 -8.96 3.29
N GLN A 110 5.65 -9.78 4.21
CA GLN A 110 7.08 -10.09 4.33
C GLN A 110 7.42 -11.44 3.69
N VAL A 111 6.43 -12.31 3.51
CA VAL A 111 6.59 -13.62 2.86
C VAL A 111 6.53 -13.46 1.35
N LYS A 112 7.53 -13.96 0.64
CA LYS A 112 7.53 -14.03 -0.84
C LYS A 112 7.11 -15.41 -1.29
N VAL A 113 6.22 -15.45 -2.26
CA VAL A 113 5.77 -16.68 -2.93
C VAL A 113 6.85 -17.11 -3.93
N LYS A 114 7.67 -18.11 -3.58
CA LYS A 114 8.80 -18.57 -4.40
C LYS A 114 8.65 -20.01 -4.89
N SER A 115 7.88 -20.81 -4.20
CA SER A 115 7.60 -22.22 -4.44
C SER A 115 6.18 -22.53 -4.05
N ASP A 116 5.74 -23.75 -4.24
CA ASP A 116 4.45 -24.21 -3.72
C ASP A 116 4.33 -23.91 -2.23
N MET A 117 3.17 -23.40 -1.85
CA MET A 117 2.95 -22.86 -0.51
C MET A 117 1.59 -23.29 0.03
N SER A 118 1.55 -23.64 1.32
CA SER A 118 0.31 -23.91 2.04
C SER A 118 0.13 -22.90 3.16
N ILE A 119 -1.03 -22.25 3.19
CA ILE A 119 -1.34 -21.22 4.18
C ILE A 119 -2.68 -21.48 4.85
N LYS A 120 -2.81 -20.98 6.07
CA LYS A 120 -4.08 -20.89 6.78
C LYS A 120 -4.39 -19.43 7.13
N ILE A 121 -5.57 -18.99 6.74
CA ILE A 121 -6.10 -17.64 7.00
C ILE A 121 -7.48 -17.76 7.65
N ASP A 122 -7.92 -16.69 8.30
CA ASP A 122 -9.26 -16.63 8.88
C ASP A 122 -10.32 -16.68 7.77
N GLU A 123 -11.38 -17.46 7.98
CA GLU A 123 -12.47 -17.62 7.00
C GLU A 123 -13.19 -16.30 6.72
N SER A 124 -13.23 -15.40 7.69
CA SER A 124 -13.81 -14.05 7.49
C SER A 124 -13.14 -13.27 6.39
N VAL A 125 -11.86 -13.52 6.12
CA VAL A 125 -11.09 -12.89 5.05
C VAL A 125 -11.53 -13.36 3.66
N LEU A 126 -12.08 -14.57 3.55
CA LEU A 126 -12.57 -15.14 2.28
C LEU A 126 -13.90 -14.53 1.83
N GLY A 127 -14.62 -13.86 2.74
CA GLY A 127 -15.90 -13.20 2.47
C GLY A 127 -15.82 -11.70 2.17
N VAL A 128 -14.62 -11.15 2.07
CA VAL A 128 -14.44 -9.71 1.79
C VAL A 128 -14.87 -9.40 0.36
N LYS A 129 -15.76 -8.41 0.21
CA LYS A 129 -16.19 -7.87 -1.08
C LYS A 129 -15.42 -6.60 -1.41
N GLU A 130 -15.15 -6.38 -2.68
CA GLU A 130 -14.66 -5.12 -3.23
C GLU A 130 -15.79 -4.44 -4.02
N TRP A 131 -15.99 -3.13 -3.80
CA TRP A 131 -16.98 -2.33 -4.51
C TRP A 131 -16.32 -1.12 -5.15
N GLU A 132 -16.77 -0.78 -6.34
CA GLU A 132 -16.57 0.54 -6.91
C GLU A 132 -17.64 1.47 -6.36
N CYS A 133 -17.22 2.48 -5.61
CA CYS A 133 -18.09 3.38 -4.89
C CYS A 133 -18.09 4.78 -5.50
N GLU A 134 -19.25 5.44 -5.48
CA GLU A 134 -19.38 6.84 -5.88
C GLU A 134 -19.02 7.77 -4.71
N VAL A 135 -18.19 8.79 -4.97
CA VAL A 135 -17.82 9.79 -3.95
C VAL A 135 -18.99 10.77 -3.76
N ILE A 136 -19.58 10.80 -2.56
CA ILE A 136 -20.67 11.73 -2.19
C ILE A 136 -20.09 13.03 -1.61
N SER A 137 -19.04 12.93 -0.79
CA SER A 137 -18.44 14.08 -0.11
C SER A 137 -16.92 13.89 0.04
N ASN A 138 -16.19 14.98 -0.16
CA ASN A 138 -14.75 15.08 0.10
C ASN A 138 -14.38 16.50 0.48
N LYS A 139 -15.00 17.01 1.51
CA LYS A 139 -14.82 18.38 1.98
C LYS A 139 -13.97 18.44 3.24
N ASN A 140 -13.32 19.56 3.48
CA ASN A 140 -12.67 19.81 4.74
C ASN A 140 -13.72 20.04 5.85
N VAL A 141 -13.52 19.43 6.99
CA VAL A 141 -14.26 19.65 8.25
C VAL A 141 -13.38 20.26 9.33
N ALA A 142 -12.09 20.31 9.09
CA ALA A 142 -11.10 21.08 9.82
C ALA A 142 -9.93 21.39 8.87
N THR A 143 -8.98 22.23 9.30
CA THR A 143 -7.84 22.68 8.46
C THR A 143 -7.13 21.55 7.73
N PHE A 144 -6.91 20.42 8.40
CA PHE A 144 -6.18 19.27 7.86
C PHE A 144 -6.99 17.97 7.94
N ILE A 145 -8.31 18.04 8.10
CA ILE A 145 -9.17 16.86 8.21
C ILE A 145 -10.26 16.98 7.16
N LYS A 146 -10.40 15.92 6.37
CA LYS A 146 -11.47 15.75 5.38
C LYS A 146 -12.51 14.77 5.87
N GLU A 147 -13.75 15.08 5.62
CA GLU A 147 -14.85 14.14 5.60
C GLU A 147 -14.91 13.53 4.19
N PHE A 148 -14.71 12.24 4.12
CA PHE A 148 -14.77 11.49 2.87
C PHE A 148 -15.92 10.49 2.97
N ILE A 149 -16.93 10.65 2.11
CA ILE A 149 -18.11 9.80 2.11
C ILE A 149 -18.26 9.20 0.71
N VAL A 150 -18.41 7.88 0.67
CA VAL A 150 -18.71 7.13 -0.55
C VAL A 150 -20.01 6.36 -0.42
N ALA A 151 -20.80 6.31 -1.49
CA ALA A 151 -21.97 5.46 -1.58
C ALA A 151 -21.61 4.07 -2.10
N LEU A 152 -22.19 3.04 -1.51
CA LEU A 152 -22.15 1.70 -2.09
C LEU A 152 -23.01 1.63 -3.35
N PRO A 153 -22.76 0.69 -4.27
CA PRO A 153 -23.61 0.46 -5.43
C PRO A 153 -25.07 0.19 -5.02
N LYS A 154 -26.01 0.57 -5.87
CA LYS A 154 -27.46 0.40 -5.58
C LYS A 154 -27.80 -1.04 -5.20
N GLY A 155 -28.41 -1.20 -4.04
CA GLY A 155 -28.85 -2.50 -3.52
C GLY A 155 -27.78 -3.23 -2.71
N GLU A 156 -26.57 -2.72 -2.63
CA GLU A 156 -25.55 -3.24 -1.72
C GLU A 156 -25.69 -2.59 -0.34
N HIS A 157 -25.39 -3.38 0.67
CA HIS A 157 -25.40 -2.99 2.07
C HIS A 157 -24.21 -3.61 2.76
N MET A 158 -23.55 -2.84 3.64
CA MET A 158 -22.45 -3.31 4.45
C MET A 158 -22.87 -3.39 5.91
N ASP A 159 -22.96 -4.61 6.41
CA ASP A 159 -23.10 -4.84 7.84
C ASP A 159 -21.72 -4.73 8.50
N PHE A 160 -21.58 -3.83 9.45
CA PHE A 160 -20.35 -3.66 10.20
C PHE A 160 -20.63 -3.34 11.68
N ILE A 161 -19.66 -3.56 12.52
CA ILE A 161 -19.72 -3.20 13.94
C ILE A 161 -18.90 -1.94 14.20
N PRO A 162 -19.24 -1.12 15.22
CA PRO A 162 -18.45 0.03 15.60
C PRO A 162 -16.98 -0.33 15.83
N GLY A 163 -16.07 0.47 15.26
CA GLY A 163 -14.63 0.21 15.28
C GLY A 163 -14.11 -0.61 14.10
N SER A 164 -14.97 -1.06 13.19
CA SER A 164 -14.56 -1.64 11.91
C SER A 164 -13.85 -0.61 11.04
N TYR A 165 -13.10 -1.11 10.08
CA TYR A 165 -12.39 -0.29 9.09
C TYR A 165 -12.70 -0.76 7.67
N ALA A 166 -12.64 0.19 6.74
CA ALA A 166 -12.68 -0.08 5.31
C ALA A 166 -11.27 -0.01 4.73
N GLN A 167 -10.97 -0.83 3.74
CA GLN A 167 -9.75 -0.75 2.97
C GLN A 167 -10.03 0.02 1.67
N ILE A 168 -9.28 1.07 1.44
CA ILE A 168 -9.35 1.86 0.22
C ILE A 168 -8.21 1.46 -0.69
N LYS A 169 -8.56 1.07 -1.91
CA LYS A 169 -7.63 0.74 -2.98
C LYS A 169 -7.29 2.00 -3.75
N ILE A 170 -6.02 2.33 -3.78
CA ILE A 170 -5.50 3.58 -4.32
C ILE A 170 -4.71 3.25 -5.58
N PRO A 171 -5.15 3.69 -6.77
CA PRO A 171 -4.46 3.42 -8.02
C PRO A 171 -3.14 4.21 -8.14
N LYS A 172 -2.41 3.95 -9.20
CA LYS A 172 -1.28 4.81 -9.60
C LYS A 172 -1.79 6.18 -10.01
N PHE A 173 -1.12 7.24 -9.54
CA PHE A 173 -1.47 8.60 -9.91
C PHE A 173 -0.29 9.56 -9.77
N SER A 174 -0.43 10.74 -10.37
CA SER A 174 0.43 11.89 -10.15
C SER A 174 -0.48 13.12 -10.03
N MET A 175 -0.29 13.91 -8.98
CA MET A 175 -1.16 15.03 -8.62
C MET A 175 -0.33 16.27 -8.30
N ASP A 176 -0.80 17.41 -8.76
CA ASP A 176 -0.31 18.75 -8.42
C ASP A 176 -1.44 19.45 -7.63
N TYR A 177 -1.22 19.74 -6.35
CA TYR A 177 -2.28 20.23 -5.46
C TYR A 177 -2.92 21.54 -5.93
N ASP A 178 -2.15 22.44 -6.55
CA ASP A 178 -2.70 23.71 -7.05
C ASP A 178 -3.63 23.53 -8.25
N LYS A 179 -3.40 22.49 -9.05
CA LYS A 179 -4.14 22.25 -10.30
C LYS A 179 -5.26 21.24 -10.15
N ASP A 180 -5.00 20.20 -9.35
CA ASP A 180 -5.84 19.00 -9.31
C ASP A 180 -6.80 19.00 -8.10
N ILE A 181 -6.58 19.86 -7.09
CA ILE A 181 -7.50 19.98 -5.96
C ILE A 181 -8.52 21.06 -6.23
N ASP A 182 -9.80 20.70 -6.14
CA ASP A 182 -10.87 21.67 -6.14
C ASP A 182 -10.87 22.46 -4.83
N LYS A 183 -10.51 23.75 -4.91
CA LYS A 183 -10.40 24.65 -3.76
C LYS A 183 -11.76 24.88 -3.07
N SER A 184 -12.86 24.70 -3.79
CA SER A 184 -14.22 24.81 -3.21
C SER A 184 -14.48 23.73 -2.15
N LEU A 185 -13.85 22.57 -2.29
CA LEU A 185 -13.95 21.45 -1.33
C LEU A 185 -13.09 21.65 -0.07
N ILE A 186 -12.17 22.64 -0.09
CA ILE A 186 -11.41 23.04 1.10
C ILE A 186 -12.29 23.93 1.98
N GLY A 187 -13.05 24.83 1.36
CA GLY A 187 -13.88 25.85 2.02
C GLY A 187 -13.10 27.10 2.41
N ASP A 188 -13.78 28.24 2.35
CA ASP A 188 -13.19 29.58 2.61
C ASP A 188 -12.59 29.71 4.01
N GLU A 189 -13.12 28.97 4.97
CA GLU A 189 -12.66 28.97 6.36
C GLU A 189 -11.25 28.37 6.50
N TYR A 190 -10.92 27.34 5.72
CA TYR A 190 -9.67 26.59 5.85
C TYR A 190 -8.63 26.98 4.80
N LEU A 191 -9.02 27.57 3.68
CA LEU A 191 -8.14 27.93 2.57
C LEU A 191 -6.97 28.83 2.99
N PRO A 192 -7.16 29.87 3.83
CA PRO A 192 -6.06 30.71 4.30
C PRO A 192 -4.96 29.92 5.05
N ALA A 193 -5.36 28.88 5.79
CA ALA A 193 -4.39 28.02 6.48
C ALA A 193 -3.63 27.12 5.50
N TRP A 194 -4.28 26.61 4.47
CA TRP A 194 -3.62 25.83 3.41
C TRP A 194 -2.59 26.67 2.66
N GLU A 195 -2.90 27.92 2.35
CA GLU A 195 -1.97 28.88 1.74
C GLU A 195 -0.81 29.19 2.69
N LYS A 196 -1.09 29.50 3.95
CA LYS A 196 -0.07 29.78 4.97
C LYS A 196 0.93 28.64 5.15
N PHE A 197 0.45 27.39 5.13
CA PHE A 197 1.32 26.20 5.25
C PHE A 197 1.87 25.69 3.92
N GLY A 198 1.54 26.37 2.81
CA GLY A 198 2.09 26.05 1.47
C GLY A 198 1.59 24.71 0.91
N LEU A 199 0.41 24.21 1.33
CA LEU A 199 -0.11 22.93 0.89
C LEU A 199 -0.43 22.90 -0.59
N LEU A 200 -0.89 24.02 -1.17
CA LEU A 200 -1.19 24.11 -2.59
C LEU A 200 0.06 23.98 -3.48
N GLY A 201 1.26 24.17 -2.95
CA GLY A 201 2.51 23.95 -3.67
C GLY A 201 3.00 22.50 -3.68
N LEU A 202 2.28 21.58 -3.04
CA LEU A 202 2.68 20.18 -2.96
C LEU A 202 2.40 19.44 -4.27
N LYS A 203 3.28 18.47 -4.56
CA LYS A 203 3.10 17.49 -5.63
C LYS A 203 3.21 16.10 -5.03
N CYS A 204 2.36 15.22 -5.49
CA CYS A 204 2.22 13.88 -4.95
C CYS A 204 2.22 12.86 -6.09
N LYS A 205 2.89 11.76 -5.90
CA LYS A 205 2.96 10.69 -6.89
C LYS A 205 2.87 9.33 -6.22
N ASN A 206 2.05 8.47 -6.77
CA ASN A 206 1.96 7.06 -6.39
C ASN A 206 2.28 6.19 -7.61
N ASP A 207 3.43 5.54 -7.61
CA ASP A 207 3.91 4.72 -8.73
C ASP A 207 3.33 3.31 -8.76
N GLU A 208 2.76 2.86 -7.64
CA GLU A 208 2.21 1.51 -7.49
C GLU A 208 0.82 1.58 -6.83
N GLU A 209 -0.05 0.63 -7.18
CA GLU A 209 -1.32 0.48 -6.49
C GLU A 209 -1.08 0.16 -5.01
N THR A 210 -1.80 0.84 -4.15
CA THR A 210 -1.62 0.76 -2.70
C THR A 210 -2.96 0.63 -1.99
N ILE A 211 -3.02 -0.16 -0.93
CA ILE A 211 -4.22 -0.30 -0.10
C ILE A 211 -3.96 0.36 1.25
N ARG A 212 -4.95 1.14 1.73
CA ARG A 212 -4.94 1.77 3.05
C ARG A 212 -6.21 1.45 3.80
N ALA A 213 -6.08 1.20 5.11
CA ALA A 213 -7.19 0.97 6.00
C ALA A 213 -7.54 2.24 6.78
N TYR A 214 -8.83 2.57 6.79
CA TYR A 214 -9.39 3.70 7.55
C TYR A 214 -10.54 3.22 8.42
N SER A 215 -10.55 3.65 9.68
CA SER A 215 -11.70 3.38 10.56
C SER A 215 -12.94 4.07 10.03
N MET A 216 -14.06 3.35 9.99
CA MET A 216 -15.35 3.91 9.59
C MET A 216 -15.87 4.86 10.67
N ALA A 217 -16.35 6.02 10.25
CA ALA A 217 -16.85 7.08 11.11
C ALA A 217 -18.38 7.19 11.11
N ASN A 218 -19.06 6.49 10.20
CA ASN A 218 -20.50 6.48 10.14
C ASN A 218 -21.13 5.46 11.12
N TYR A 219 -22.41 5.62 11.35
CA TYR A 219 -23.21 4.72 12.17
C TYR A 219 -23.55 3.42 11.40
N PRO A 220 -23.49 2.23 12.01
CA PRO A 220 -23.73 0.97 11.31
C PRO A 220 -25.07 0.84 10.58
N ALA A 221 -26.15 1.50 11.08
CA ALA A 221 -27.43 1.49 10.39
C ALA A 221 -27.45 2.30 9.07
N GLU A 222 -26.39 3.06 8.77
CA GLU A 222 -26.16 3.74 7.49
C GLU A 222 -25.33 2.84 6.55
N GLY A 223 -25.66 1.57 6.46
CA GLY A 223 -24.87 0.56 5.73
C GLY A 223 -24.91 0.70 4.19
N ASP A 224 -25.53 1.74 3.65
CA ASP A 224 -25.51 2.12 2.23
C ASP A 224 -24.35 3.03 1.84
N ARG A 225 -23.55 3.46 2.82
CA ARG A 225 -22.41 4.38 2.65
C ARG A 225 -21.28 4.10 3.62
N ILE A 226 -20.10 4.58 3.27
CA ILE A 226 -18.92 4.56 4.12
C ILE A 226 -18.48 5.99 4.34
N MET A 227 -18.35 6.41 5.59
CA MET A 227 -17.78 7.69 5.98
C MET A 227 -16.42 7.47 6.63
N LEU A 228 -15.45 8.22 6.19
CA LEU A 228 -14.11 8.24 6.74
C LEU A 228 -13.74 9.66 7.16
N THR A 229 -13.04 9.78 8.27
CA THR A 229 -12.43 11.03 8.71
C THR A 229 -10.93 10.92 8.43
N VAL A 230 -10.48 11.61 7.38
CA VAL A 230 -9.12 11.46 6.86
C VAL A 230 -8.29 12.69 7.19
N ARG A 231 -7.18 12.48 7.90
CA ARG A 231 -6.22 13.53 8.16
C ARG A 231 -5.27 13.67 6.96
N ILE A 232 -5.15 14.89 6.46
CA ILE A 232 -4.15 15.22 5.44
C ILE A 232 -2.76 15.15 6.08
N ALA A 233 -1.92 14.25 5.58
CA ALA A 233 -0.54 14.16 6.03
C ALA A 233 0.28 15.25 5.33
N THR A 234 0.92 16.08 6.11
CA THR A 234 1.80 17.14 5.64
C THR A 234 3.26 16.74 5.86
N PRO A 235 4.19 17.26 5.04
CA PRO A 235 5.61 17.09 5.32
C PRO A 235 5.94 17.54 6.73
N PRO A 236 6.91 16.91 7.40
CA PRO A 236 7.41 17.41 8.68
C PRO A 236 7.91 18.83 8.50
N PHE A 237 7.45 19.72 9.38
CA PHE A 237 7.89 21.11 9.41
C PHE A 237 9.41 21.16 9.61
N LYS A 238 10.14 21.72 8.65
CA LYS A 238 11.56 22.01 8.79
C LYS A 238 11.75 23.49 9.10
N PRO A 239 12.57 23.86 10.11
CA PRO A 239 12.87 25.25 10.39
C PRO A 239 13.49 25.96 9.19
N LYS A 240 13.32 27.27 9.09
CA LYS A 240 13.63 28.19 7.99
C LYS A 240 15.05 28.16 7.38
N GLU A 241 15.94 27.31 7.81
CA GLU A 241 17.32 27.23 7.30
C GLU A 241 17.46 26.56 5.92
N GLN A 242 16.40 25.96 5.41
CA GLN A 242 16.37 25.37 4.07
C GLN A 242 15.34 26.14 3.25
N GLY A 243 15.83 26.88 2.25
CA GLY A 243 15.04 27.81 1.42
C GLY A 243 13.79 27.21 0.75
N PRO A 244 12.99 28.01 0.04
CA PRO A 244 11.65 27.68 -0.45
C PRO A 244 11.56 26.53 -1.46
N GLY A 245 12.67 25.93 -1.87
CA GLY A 245 12.69 24.76 -2.78
C GLY A 245 12.58 23.40 -2.11
N PHE A 246 12.38 23.34 -0.79
CA PHE A 246 12.44 22.06 -0.05
C PHE A 246 11.10 21.30 0.03
N MET A 247 10.03 21.85 -0.51
CA MET A 247 8.73 21.13 -0.62
C MET A 247 8.62 20.34 -1.92
N ASP A 248 9.72 20.15 -2.63
CA ASP A 248 9.75 19.33 -3.82
C ASP A 248 9.67 17.85 -3.44
N VAL A 249 8.60 17.24 -3.92
CA VAL A 249 8.40 15.78 -4.01
C VAL A 249 8.36 15.05 -2.68
N MET A 250 7.20 15.04 -2.09
CA MET A 250 6.92 14.03 -1.06
C MET A 250 6.86 12.65 -1.68
N ARG A 251 7.93 11.91 -1.53
CA ARG A 251 7.94 10.46 -1.63
C ARG A 251 7.55 9.88 -0.27
N SER A 252 6.32 9.95 0.13
CA SER A 252 5.85 9.13 1.21
C SER A 252 4.51 8.56 0.80
N GLU A 253 4.49 7.26 0.69
CA GLU A 253 3.29 6.48 0.39
C GLU A 253 2.16 6.74 1.41
N GLU A 254 2.50 7.26 2.58
CA GLU A 254 1.55 7.63 3.64
C GLU A 254 0.72 8.87 3.28
N HIS A 255 1.23 9.74 2.42
CA HIS A 255 0.57 10.99 2.07
C HIS A 255 -0.32 10.89 0.84
N THR A 256 -0.18 9.82 0.08
CA THR A 256 -0.86 9.66 -1.21
C THR A 256 -2.32 9.26 -1.08
N SER A 257 -2.70 8.62 0.00
CA SER A 257 -4.05 8.09 0.20
C SER A 257 -5.10 9.13 0.54
N GLU A 258 -4.68 10.31 0.99
CA GLU A 258 -5.58 11.26 1.64
C GLU A 258 -6.27 12.23 0.68
N LEU A 259 -5.85 12.29 -0.57
CA LEU A 259 -6.32 13.30 -1.52
C LEU A 259 -6.90 12.73 -2.79
N GLN A 260 -7.14 11.44 -2.82
CA GLN A 260 -7.65 10.75 -3.99
C GLN A 260 -9.16 10.71 -4.10
N SER A 261 -9.80 11.77 -3.87
CA SER A 261 -11.14 11.92 -4.37
C SER A 261 -11.06 12.74 -5.65
N ARG A 262 -10.81 12.08 -6.75
CA ARG A 262 -11.28 12.58 -8.04
C ARG A 262 -12.70 12.07 -8.22
N GLU A 263 -13.60 12.98 -8.50
CA GLU A 263 -14.85 12.71 -9.15
C GLU A 263 -14.61 12.08 -10.53
#